data_4d0ad2d292b03701a195b1ff20ac1f74
#
_entry.id   4d0ad2d292b03701a195b1ff20ac1f74
#
_cell.length_a   1.000
_cell.length_b   1.000
_cell.length_c   1.000
_cell.angle_alpha   90.00
_cell.angle_beta   90.00
_cell.angle_gamma   90.00
#
_symmetry.space_group_name_H-M   'P 1'
#
loop_
_entity.id
_entity.type
_entity.pdbx_description
1 polymer ?
#
loop_
_entity_poly.entity_id
_entity_poly.type
_entity_poly.pdbx_seq_one_letter_code
_entity_poly.pdbx_strand_id
1 'polypeptide(L)'
;MKFFCLCMSPAIDATVKLPHAPKGEGEIFKDVAEDVNVGGKAVNVARWLSIRGAKVACGGLLGEDNDSFFVKELAKYNIEERFVRVSGATRQNEMIVWPGGSVKLNRAAFPRMGDGEWGSGNGLFETVISQLTKGYLPSSQYRLHDAVAILSGSLPPAVPKDFYAKAVARLKSQGWTVVLDASGEAMRLALDAKPDFIKPNAEECEMLVGFIPRTPNEFVKATDILREKAAHVIISDGGSGAWFDGEFVAAPKVDVVDTTAAGDTLLAEWCWQMFGKEDLSRAERFLFRDASRWAVAAGSASCTMPGGAPPLVSLVDHLFSEG
;
A
#
# COMPACT_ATOMS: atom_id res chain seq x y z
N MET A 1 6.34 0.35 -18.89
CA MET A 1 5.67 1.19 -17.88
C MET A 1 6.45 1.18 -16.58
N LYS A 2 6.45 2.28 -15.79
CA LYS A 2 7.13 2.38 -14.50
C LYS A 2 6.15 2.77 -13.41
N PHE A 3 6.25 2.09 -12.26
CA PHE A 3 5.45 2.40 -11.07
C PHE A 3 6.30 3.18 -10.05
N PHE A 4 5.66 4.14 -9.39
CA PHE A 4 6.28 5.00 -8.40
C PHE A 4 5.45 4.92 -7.11
N CYS A 5 6.00 4.26 -6.09
CA CYS A 5 5.33 4.03 -4.82
C CYS A 5 5.79 5.07 -3.79
N LEU A 6 4.86 5.85 -3.26
CA LEU A 6 5.13 6.88 -2.24
C LEU A 6 4.78 6.37 -0.85
N CYS A 7 5.81 6.15 -0.02
CA CYS A 7 5.71 5.71 1.36
C CYS A 7 6.17 6.79 2.32
N MET A 8 5.23 7.50 2.94
CA MET A 8 5.56 8.56 3.91
C MET A 8 5.84 8.01 5.32
N SER A 9 5.42 6.78 5.59
CA SER A 9 5.54 6.15 6.92
C SER A 9 6.09 4.71 6.79
N PRO A 10 7.33 4.54 6.30
CA PRO A 10 7.97 3.23 6.24
C PRO A 10 8.16 2.65 7.63
N ALA A 11 8.41 1.35 7.69
CA ALA A 11 8.70 0.64 8.94
C ALA A 11 9.74 -0.46 8.71
N ILE A 12 10.42 -0.84 9.76
CA ILE A 12 11.11 -2.12 9.89
C ILE A 12 10.17 -2.99 10.71
N ASP A 13 9.70 -4.10 10.15
CA ASP A 13 8.74 -4.99 10.80
C ASP A 13 9.49 -6.23 11.31
N ALA A 14 9.59 -6.38 12.63
CA ALA A 14 10.21 -7.50 13.31
C ALA A 14 9.11 -8.47 13.80
N THR A 15 9.22 -9.75 13.45
CA THR A 15 8.32 -10.80 13.93
C THR A 15 9.07 -11.74 14.85
N VAL A 16 8.74 -11.74 16.14
CA VAL A 16 9.31 -12.62 17.18
C VAL A 16 8.40 -13.82 17.36
N LYS A 17 8.95 -15.03 17.24
CA LYS A 17 8.20 -16.28 17.37
C LYS A 17 8.44 -16.92 18.73
N LEU A 18 7.38 -16.95 19.56
CA LEU A 18 7.43 -17.64 20.84
C LEU A 18 6.95 -19.09 20.70
N PRO A 19 7.52 -20.04 21.48
CA PRO A 19 7.11 -21.44 21.43
C PRO A 19 5.71 -21.68 22.01
N HIS A 20 5.21 -20.78 22.87
CA HIS A 20 3.89 -20.82 23.48
C HIS A 20 3.45 -19.43 23.93
N ALA A 21 2.17 -19.26 24.26
CA ALA A 21 1.64 -18.04 24.85
C ALA A 21 2.34 -17.69 26.18
N PRO A 22 2.57 -16.40 26.48
CA PRO A 22 3.04 -15.99 27.79
C PRO A 22 2.11 -16.49 28.91
N LYS A 23 2.68 -17.15 29.92
CA LYS A 23 1.92 -17.76 31.04
C LYS A 23 1.68 -16.80 32.20
N GLY A 24 2.43 -15.70 32.27
CA GLY A 24 2.32 -14.73 33.36
C GLY A 24 3.42 -13.68 33.34
N GLU A 25 3.37 -12.79 34.34
CA GLU A 25 4.36 -11.73 34.49
C GLU A 25 5.76 -12.29 34.78
N GLY A 26 6.77 -11.68 34.15
CA GLY A 26 8.19 -12.02 34.39
C GLY A 26 8.68 -13.27 33.65
N GLU A 27 7.88 -13.89 32.80
CA GLU A 27 8.35 -14.99 31.97
C GLU A 27 9.43 -14.51 30.98
N ILE A 28 10.54 -15.25 30.91
CA ILE A 28 11.67 -14.94 30.03
C ILE A 28 11.75 -15.99 28.94
N PHE A 29 11.60 -15.56 27.70
CA PHE A 29 11.87 -16.39 26.52
C PHE A 29 13.32 -16.15 26.08
N LYS A 30 14.07 -17.24 25.88
CA LYS A 30 15.46 -17.21 25.39
C LYS A 30 15.52 -17.84 23.99
N ASP A 31 16.50 -17.39 23.20
CA ASP A 31 16.81 -17.95 21.89
C ASP A 31 15.59 -18.00 20.95
N VAL A 32 14.74 -16.96 21.02
CA VAL A 32 13.56 -16.84 20.16
C VAL A 32 13.98 -16.49 18.72
N ALA A 33 13.28 -17.07 17.75
CA ALA A 33 13.49 -16.72 16.34
C ALA A 33 12.88 -15.35 16.05
N GLU A 34 13.61 -14.53 15.30
CA GLU A 34 13.17 -13.23 14.82
C GLU A 34 13.32 -13.15 13.30
N ASP A 35 12.25 -12.75 12.63
CA ASP A 35 12.27 -12.40 11.20
C ASP A 35 12.11 -10.88 11.08
N VAL A 36 13.04 -10.22 10.39
CA VAL A 36 13.03 -8.76 10.19
C VAL A 36 12.88 -8.45 8.71
N ASN A 37 11.89 -7.63 8.38
CA ASN A 37 11.57 -7.20 7.01
C ASN A 37 11.36 -5.71 6.94
N VAL A 38 11.42 -5.15 5.73
CA VAL A 38 10.95 -3.80 5.48
C VAL A 38 9.44 -3.80 5.27
N GLY A 39 8.78 -2.80 5.82
CA GLY A 39 7.33 -2.63 5.78
C GLY A 39 6.91 -1.20 5.46
N GLY A 40 5.60 -1.01 5.52
CA GLY A 40 4.91 0.18 5.08
C GLY A 40 4.11 -0.12 3.81
N LYS A 41 2.85 0.35 3.76
CA LYS A 41 1.91 -0.01 2.69
C LYS A 41 2.50 0.13 1.29
N ALA A 42 3.05 1.30 0.93
CA ALA A 42 3.63 1.52 -0.40
C ALA A 42 4.88 0.66 -0.67
N VAL A 43 5.62 0.26 0.37
CA VAL A 43 6.75 -0.68 0.24
C VAL A 43 6.24 -2.08 -0.09
N ASN A 44 5.17 -2.53 0.56
CA ASN A 44 4.54 -3.82 0.27
C ASN A 44 4.02 -3.85 -1.17
N VAL A 45 3.36 -2.78 -1.62
CA VAL A 45 2.94 -2.60 -3.02
C VAL A 45 4.13 -2.68 -3.97
N ALA A 46 5.23 -1.96 -3.67
CA ALA A 46 6.43 -1.94 -4.50
C ALA A 46 7.07 -3.33 -4.62
N ARG A 47 7.16 -4.07 -3.52
CA ARG A 47 7.70 -5.44 -3.48
C ARG A 47 6.91 -6.37 -4.39
N TRP A 48 5.59 -6.38 -4.27
CA TRP A 48 4.75 -7.24 -5.10
C TRP A 48 4.83 -6.88 -6.60
N LEU A 49 4.73 -5.59 -6.94
CA LEU A 49 4.91 -5.13 -8.32
C LEU A 49 6.25 -5.58 -8.92
N SER A 50 7.33 -5.48 -8.14
CA SER A 50 8.65 -5.94 -8.60
C SER A 50 8.70 -7.45 -8.81
N ILE A 51 8.11 -8.26 -7.92
CA ILE A 51 7.98 -9.72 -8.08
C ILE A 51 7.22 -10.07 -9.36
N ARG A 52 6.21 -9.27 -9.72
CA ARG A 52 5.47 -9.41 -11.00
C ARG A 52 6.26 -8.94 -12.22
N GLY A 53 7.50 -8.46 -12.05
CA GLY A 53 8.39 -8.04 -13.13
C GLY A 53 8.26 -6.56 -13.53
N ALA A 54 7.55 -5.74 -12.76
CA ALA A 54 7.45 -4.31 -13.02
C ALA A 54 8.77 -3.58 -12.73
N LYS A 55 9.00 -2.47 -13.44
CA LYS A 55 10.01 -1.47 -13.06
C LYS A 55 9.42 -0.57 -11.98
N VAL A 56 9.97 -0.60 -10.78
CA VAL A 56 9.42 0.09 -9.62
C VAL A 56 10.45 1.03 -9.00
N ALA A 57 10.02 2.26 -8.70
CA ALA A 57 10.72 3.15 -7.78
C ALA A 57 9.88 3.30 -6.51
N CYS A 58 10.54 3.30 -5.36
CA CYS A 58 9.90 3.54 -4.06
C CYS A 58 10.61 4.66 -3.32
N GLY A 59 9.86 5.63 -2.83
CA GLY A 59 10.38 6.80 -2.13
C GLY A 59 9.39 7.34 -1.11
N GLY A 60 9.76 8.45 -0.51
CA GLY A 60 9.04 9.08 0.60
C GLY A 60 10.02 9.54 1.65
N LEU A 61 9.78 9.28 2.94
CA LEU A 61 10.69 9.61 4.02
C LEU A 61 11.36 8.34 4.58
N LEU A 62 12.66 8.42 4.91
CA LEU A 62 13.42 7.34 5.52
C LEU A 62 14.36 7.93 6.60
N GLY A 63 14.38 7.34 7.79
CA GLY A 63 15.28 7.75 8.86
C GLY A 63 16.73 7.41 8.56
N GLU A 64 17.64 8.36 8.77
CA GLU A 64 19.05 8.20 8.42
C GLU A 64 19.82 7.25 9.36
N ASP A 65 19.35 7.07 10.62
CA ASP A 65 20.07 6.27 11.62
C ASP A 65 20.09 4.76 11.30
N ASN A 66 19.11 4.25 10.53
CA ASN A 66 18.97 2.82 10.23
C ASN A 66 18.60 2.54 8.77
N ASP A 67 18.88 3.47 7.86
CA ASP A 67 18.49 3.37 6.45
C ASP A 67 19.19 2.24 5.69
N SER A 68 20.42 1.88 6.10
CA SER A 68 21.21 0.86 5.40
C SER A 68 20.55 -0.51 5.32
N PHE A 69 19.83 -0.90 6.37
CA PHE A 69 19.03 -2.12 6.37
C PHE A 69 17.92 -2.03 5.31
N PHE A 70 17.18 -0.92 5.32
CA PHE A 70 16.06 -0.68 4.43
C PHE A 70 16.47 -0.70 2.95
N VAL A 71 17.58 -0.01 2.64
CA VAL A 71 18.15 0.03 1.28
C VAL A 71 18.56 -1.36 0.79
N LYS A 72 19.22 -2.16 1.64
CA LYS A 72 19.62 -3.54 1.31
C LYS A 72 18.41 -4.43 1.03
N GLU A 73 17.35 -4.30 1.82
CA GLU A 73 16.14 -5.09 1.63
C GLU A 73 15.41 -4.73 0.32
N LEU A 74 15.30 -3.44 -0.01
CA LEU A 74 14.71 -3.01 -1.29
C LEU A 74 15.52 -3.51 -2.50
N ALA A 75 16.84 -3.53 -2.38
CA ALA A 75 17.72 -4.01 -3.46
C ALA A 75 17.49 -5.50 -3.81
N LYS A 76 17.10 -6.34 -2.84
CA LYS A 76 16.73 -7.75 -3.09
C LYS A 76 15.57 -7.91 -4.08
N TYR A 77 14.71 -6.91 -4.15
CA TYR A 77 13.56 -6.86 -5.05
C TYR A 77 13.80 -6.00 -6.29
N ASN A 78 15.04 -5.55 -6.55
CA ASN A 78 15.36 -4.68 -7.68
C ASN A 78 14.48 -3.41 -7.74
N ILE A 79 14.12 -2.86 -6.57
CA ILE A 79 13.35 -1.62 -6.42
C ILE A 79 14.34 -0.45 -6.39
N GLU A 80 14.10 0.55 -7.27
CA GLU A 80 14.88 1.79 -7.28
C GLU A 80 14.53 2.61 -6.03
N GLU A 81 15.49 2.75 -5.13
CA GLU A 81 15.32 3.52 -3.89
C GLU A 81 15.37 5.02 -4.18
N ARG A 82 14.35 5.77 -3.68
CA ARG A 82 14.17 7.21 -3.89
C ARG A 82 13.70 7.95 -2.63
N PHE A 83 14.03 7.44 -1.46
CA PHE A 83 13.65 8.06 -0.19
C PHE A 83 14.47 9.31 0.10
N VAL A 84 13.83 10.31 0.67
CA VAL A 84 14.47 11.48 1.28
C VAL A 84 14.83 11.11 2.72
N ARG A 85 16.08 11.36 3.10
CA ARG A 85 16.57 11.11 4.46
C ARG A 85 16.08 12.21 5.40
N VAL A 86 15.60 11.78 6.56
CA VAL A 86 15.22 12.66 7.66
C VAL A 86 15.92 12.21 8.94
N SER A 87 16.13 13.14 9.84
CA SER A 87 16.84 12.86 11.12
C SER A 87 16.10 11.80 11.95
N GLY A 88 16.87 10.91 12.56
CA GLY A 88 16.39 9.82 13.40
C GLY A 88 16.24 8.50 12.66
N ALA A 89 15.65 7.54 13.36
CA ALA A 89 15.46 6.18 12.84
C ALA A 89 14.08 6.00 12.19
N THR A 90 14.05 5.22 11.13
CA THR A 90 12.78 4.62 10.67
C THR A 90 12.23 3.74 11.79
N ARG A 91 10.91 3.86 12.07
CA ARG A 91 10.26 3.09 13.13
C ARG A 91 10.42 1.61 12.95
N GLN A 92 10.54 0.90 14.05
CA GLN A 92 10.45 -0.55 14.09
C GLN A 92 9.12 -0.96 14.73
N ASN A 93 8.28 -1.67 13.98
CA ASN A 93 7.12 -2.34 14.53
C ASN A 93 7.53 -3.75 14.98
N GLU A 94 6.85 -4.26 15.98
CA GLU A 94 7.08 -5.61 16.47
C GLU A 94 5.78 -6.40 16.43
N MET A 95 5.86 -7.62 15.97
CA MET A 95 4.80 -8.62 16.09
C MET A 95 5.34 -9.81 16.86
N ILE A 96 4.73 -10.10 17.99
CA ILE A 96 5.04 -11.28 18.80
C ILE A 96 3.96 -12.32 18.50
N VAL A 97 4.36 -13.48 18.00
CA VAL A 97 3.44 -14.56 17.63
C VAL A 97 3.72 -15.83 18.43
N TRP A 98 2.67 -16.56 18.73
CA TRP A 98 2.74 -17.89 19.37
C TRP A 98 1.60 -18.77 18.87
N PRO A 99 1.64 -20.09 19.07
CA PRO A 99 0.52 -20.96 18.69
C PRO A 99 -0.80 -20.49 19.32
N GLY A 100 -1.72 -20.04 18.48
CA GLY A 100 -3.05 -19.55 18.88
C GLY A 100 -3.17 -18.07 19.21
N GLY A 101 -2.13 -17.24 18.99
CA GLY A 101 -2.27 -15.81 19.22
C GLY A 101 -1.10 -14.94 18.76
N SER A 102 -1.33 -13.63 18.79
CA SER A 102 -0.29 -12.63 18.50
C SER A 102 -0.57 -11.28 19.18
N VAL A 103 0.47 -10.47 19.31
CA VAL A 103 0.39 -9.06 19.73
C VAL A 103 1.18 -8.23 18.73
N LYS A 104 0.60 -7.12 18.26
CA LYS A 104 1.27 -6.14 17.39
C LYS A 104 1.56 -4.85 18.16
N LEU A 105 2.80 -4.38 18.06
CA LEU A 105 3.28 -3.12 18.62
C LEU A 105 3.68 -2.19 17.46
N ASN A 106 2.79 -1.29 17.08
CA ASN A 106 3.05 -0.31 16.03
C ASN A 106 3.55 1.01 16.65
N ARG A 107 4.77 1.43 16.26
CA ARG A 107 5.36 2.68 16.73
C ARG A 107 5.03 3.84 15.78
N ALA A 108 5.03 5.07 16.34
CA ALA A 108 4.86 6.27 15.53
C ALA A 108 6.05 6.45 14.57
N ALA A 109 5.75 6.85 13.34
CA ALA A 109 6.79 7.18 12.36
C ALA A 109 7.39 8.55 12.71
N PHE A 110 8.73 8.62 12.73
CA PHE A 110 9.49 9.86 12.93
C PHE A 110 9.00 10.70 14.13
N PRO A 111 8.95 10.17 15.35
CA PRO A 111 8.42 10.88 16.52
C PRO A 111 9.24 12.10 16.91
N ARG A 112 10.49 12.22 16.43
CA ARG A 112 11.39 13.35 16.68
C ARG A 112 11.38 14.39 15.56
N MET A 113 10.69 14.13 14.45
CA MET A 113 10.56 15.11 13.38
C MET A 113 9.69 16.26 13.87
N GLY A 114 10.28 17.44 14.04
CA GLY A 114 9.59 18.63 14.52
C GLY A 114 8.84 19.35 13.41
N ASP A 115 7.90 20.21 13.78
CA ASP A 115 7.12 21.03 12.82
C ASP A 115 8.03 21.90 11.93
N GLY A 116 9.22 22.28 12.44
CA GLY A 116 10.22 23.05 11.70
C GLY A 116 10.92 22.28 10.58
N GLU A 117 11.03 20.96 10.65
CA GLU A 117 11.68 20.15 9.59
C GLU A 117 10.79 20.01 8.35
N TRP A 118 9.48 20.04 8.53
CA TRP A 118 8.57 20.13 7.40
C TRP A 118 8.63 21.50 6.71
N GLY A 119 9.07 22.53 7.44
CA GLY A 119 9.34 23.89 6.98
C GLY A 119 8.08 24.76 6.85
N SER A 120 8.29 26.08 6.96
CA SER A 120 7.28 27.11 6.70
C SER A 120 6.97 27.30 5.20
N GLY A 121 7.39 26.35 4.38
CA GLY A 121 7.18 26.32 2.93
C GLY A 121 7.13 24.89 2.40
N ASN A 122 6.76 24.71 1.16
CA ASN A 122 6.64 23.40 0.50
C ASN A 122 7.99 22.68 0.26
N GLY A 123 9.10 23.05 0.95
CA GLY A 123 10.45 22.59 0.64
C GLY A 123 10.60 21.07 0.72
N LEU A 124 10.20 20.43 1.82
CA LEU A 124 10.29 18.97 1.95
C LEU A 124 9.27 18.27 1.06
N PHE A 125 8.07 18.84 0.86
CA PHE A 125 7.09 18.33 -0.08
C PHE A 125 7.68 18.26 -1.51
N GLU A 126 8.23 19.37 -2.01
CA GLU A 126 8.83 19.43 -3.35
C GLU A 126 10.04 18.49 -3.46
N THR A 127 10.85 18.37 -2.39
CA THR A 127 11.97 17.44 -2.35
C THR A 127 11.50 15.99 -2.47
N VAL A 128 10.48 15.58 -1.71
CA VAL A 128 9.92 14.22 -1.75
C VAL A 128 9.35 13.90 -3.14
N ILE A 129 8.53 14.80 -3.69
CA ILE A 129 7.89 14.56 -5.01
C ILE A 129 8.94 14.58 -6.12
N SER A 130 9.89 15.52 -6.12
CA SER A 130 10.92 15.58 -7.15
C SER A 130 11.89 14.38 -7.08
N GLN A 131 12.26 13.94 -5.88
CA GLN A 131 13.10 12.75 -5.69
C GLN A 131 12.38 11.48 -6.16
N LEU A 132 11.09 11.32 -5.82
CA LEU A 132 10.29 10.19 -6.28
C LEU A 132 10.21 10.14 -7.81
N THR A 133 9.99 11.27 -8.46
CA THR A 133 9.76 11.37 -9.90
C THR A 133 11.02 11.67 -10.72
N LYS A 134 12.20 11.71 -10.09
CA LYS A 134 13.48 12.09 -10.70
C LYS A 134 13.76 11.34 -12.00
N GLY A 135 14.10 12.09 -13.04
CA GLY A 135 14.42 11.53 -14.36
C GLY A 135 13.21 10.99 -15.12
N TYR A 136 11.98 11.24 -14.61
CA TYR A 136 10.76 10.86 -15.27
C TYR A 136 9.81 12.07 -15.34
N LEU A 137 9.68 12.61 -16.53
CA LEU A 137 8.62 13.61 -16.84
C LEU A 137 7.73 12.93 -17.88
N PRO A 138 6.43 12.74 -17.62
CA PRO A 138 5.51 12.34 -18.67
C PRO A 138 5.58 13.40 -19.77
N SER A 139 6.12 13.05 -20.91
CA SER A 139 6.12 13.97 -22.06
C SER A 139 4.75 13.91 -22.71
N SER A 140 4.35 15.00 -23.38
CA SER A 140 3.12 15.05 -24.19
C SER A 140 3.07 13.98 -25.31
N GLN A 141 4.16 13.24 -25.51
CA GLN A 141 4.29 12.13 -26.48
C GLN A 141 4.02 10.75 -25.85
N TYR A 142 4.00 10.63 -24.51
CA TYR A 142 3.65 9.38 -23.83
C TYR A 142 2.13 9.25 -23.70
N ARG A 143 1.62 8.04 -23.93
CA ARG A 143 0.19 7.74 -23.79
C ARG A 143 -0.21 7.96 -22.32
N LEU A 144 -1.45 8.40 -22.09
CA LEU A 144 -2.10 8.27 -20.78
C LEU A 144 -1.77 6.87 -20.24
N HIS A 145 -1.20 6.78 -19.02
CA HIS A 145 -0.82 5.55 -18.32
C HIS A 145 0.65 5.10 -18.37
N ASP A 146 1.58 5.86 -18.96
CA ASP A 146 3.00 5.45 -18.96
C ASP A 146 3.68 5.55 -17.59
N ALA A 147 3.11 6.32 -16.67
CA ALA A 147 3.55 6.42 -15.28
C ALA A 147 2.38 6.33 -14.32
N VAL A 148 2.49 5.43 -13.37
CA VAL A 148 1.52 5.25 -12.29
C VAL A 148 2.18 5.60 -10.96
N ALA A 149 1.61 6.58 -10.26
CA ALA A 149 2.00 6.93 -8.89
C ALA A 149 1.02 6.29 -7.91
N ILE A 150 1.55 5.49 -6.99
CA ILE A 150 0.78 4.82 -5.94
C ILE A 150 1.15 5.46 -4.60
N LEU A 151 0.24 6.26 -4.06
CA LEU A 151 0.38 6.93 -2.78
C LEU A 151 -0.32 6.07 -1.73
N SER A 152 0.47 5.40 -0.88
CA SER A 152 -0.12 4.41 0.03
C SER A 152 0.48 4.49 1.44
N GLY A 153 -0.41 4.42 2.43
CA GLY A 153 -0.09 4.40 3.85
C GLY A 153 -0.45 5.69 4.60
N SER A 154 -0.17 5.69 5.90
CA SER A 154 -0.42 6.82 6.79
C SER A 154 0.64 7.91 6.62
N LEU A 155 0.29 9.12 7.06
CA LEU A 155 1.25 10.22 7.19
C LEU A 155 1.86 10.22 8.60
N PRO A 156 3.16 10.52 8.74
CA PRO A 156 3.77 10.83 10.03
C PRO A 156 3.05 11.99 10.74
N PRO A 157 3.07 12.07 12.07
CA PRO A 157 2.38 13.13 12.82
C PRO A 157 2.76 14.55 12.40
N ALA A 158 4.04 14.80 12.09
CA ALA A 158 4.55 16.10 11.68
C ALA A 158 4.23 16.48 10.22
N VAL A 159 3.76 15.53 9.40
CA VAL A 159 3.41 15.79 8.00
C VAL A 159 1.99 16.36 7.92
N PRO A 160 1.80 17.50 7.23
CA PRO A 160 0.47 18.10 7.07
C PRO A 160 -0.55 17.12 6.50
N LYS A 161 -1.77 17.12 7.01
CA LYS A 161 -2.83 16.19 6.61
C LYS A 161 -3.24 16.34 5.14
N ASP A 162 -3.02 17.52 4.55
CA ASP A 162 -3.28 17.80 3.14
C ASP A 162 -2.15 17.37 2.18
N PHE A 163 -1.11 16.70 2.70
CA PHE A 163 0.03 16.24 1.89
C PHE A 163 -0.41 15.43 0.67
N TYR A 164 -1.26 14.42 0.87
CA TYR A 164 -1.73 13.59 -0.23
C TYR A 164 -2.62 14.37 -1.21
N ALA A 165 -3.42 15.34 -0.76
CA ALA A 165 -4.19 16.21 -1.63
C ALA A 165 -3.27 17.00 -2.58
N LYS A 166 -2.21 17.61 -2.03
CA LYS A 166 -1.19 18.32 -2.81
C LYS A 166 -0.44 17.39 -3.78
N ALA A 167 -0.07 16.19 -3.31
CA ALA A 167 0.63 15.20 -4.14
C ALA A 167 -0.23 14.71 -5.32
N VAL A 168 -1.51 14.38 -5.07
CA VAL A 168 -2.47 14.02 -6.12
C VAL A 168 -2.59 15.14 -7.14
N ALA A 169 -2.87 16.38 -6.70
CA ALA A 169 -3.02 17.54 -7.58
C ALA A 169 -1.75 17.76 -8.42
N ARG A 170 -0.56 17.70 -7.79
CA ARG A 170 0.74 17.90 -8.45
C ARG A 170 1.01 16.84 -9.51
N LEU A 171 0.82 15.56 -9.19
CA LEU A 171 1.09 14.46 -10.11
C LEU A 171 0.08 14.44 -11.27
N LYS A 172 -1.20 14.65 -10.98
CA LYS A 172 -2.23 14.74 -12.03
C LYS A 172 -1.99 15.91 -12.99
N SER A 173 -1.56 17.08 -12.50
CA SER A 173 -1.22 18.21 -13.37
C SER A 173 -0.05 17.91 -14.33
N GLN A 174 0.75 16.90 -14.02
CA GLN A 174 1.85 16.39 -14.83
C GLN A 174 1.47 15.19 -15.72
N GLY A 175 0.19 14.79 -15.75
CA GLY A 175 -0.31 13.68 -16.58
C GLY A 175 -0.09 12.29 -16.03
N TRP A 176 0.18 12.16 -14.71
CA TRP A 176 0.31 10.86 -14.06
C TRP A 176 -1.05 10.23 -13.77
N THR A 177 -1.14 8.91 -13.86
CA THR A 177 -2.21 8.15 -13.22
C THR A 177 -1.91 8.03 -11.73
N VAL A 178 -2.85 8.43 -10.87
CA VAL A 178 -2.65 8.47 -9.42
C VAL A 178 -3.60 7.50 -8.73
N VAL A 179 -3.01 6.55 -8.01
CA VAL A 179 -3.69 5.57 -7.15
C VAL A 179 -3.47 5.96 -5.68
N LEU A 180 -4.53 6.07 -4.90
CA LEU A 180 -4.47 6.48 -3.50
C LEU A 180 -5.04 5.39 -2.58
N ASP A 181 -4.20 4.91 -1.65
CA ASP A 181 -4.56 4.02 -0.55
C ASP A 181 -4.09 4.59 0.79
N ALA A 182 -4.72 5.64 1.21
CA ALA A 182 -4.48 6.30 2.48
C ALA A 182 -5.64 6.04 3.46
N SER A 183 -5.51 6.50 4.69
CA SER A 183 -6.55 6.36 5.71
C SER A 183 -6.85 7.68 6.42
N GLY A 184 -8.01 7.75 7.06
CA GLY A 184 -8.41 8.86 7.90
C GLY A 184 -8.51 10.20 7.16
N GLU A 185 -8.18 11.27 7.85
CA GLU A 185 -8.28 12.65 7.37
C GLU A 185 -7.44 12.90 6.10
N ALA A 186 -6.28 12.26 5.98
CA ALA A 186 -5.42 12.41 4.81
C ALA A 186 -6.08 11.88 3.53
N MET A 187 -6.80 10.76 3.63
CA MET A 187 -7.62 10.24 2.53
C MET A 187 -8.75 11.21 2.19
N ARG A 188 -9.52 11.62 3.19
CA ARG A 188 -10.68 12.52 3.01
C ARG A 188 -10.29 13.82 2.29
N LEU A 189 -9.20 14.46 2.70
CA LEU A 189 -8.70 15.69 2.05
C LEU A 189 -8.21 15.44 0.63
N ALA A 190 -7.59 14.28 0.38
CA ALA A 190 -7.03 13.97 -0.93
C ALA A 190 -8.11 13.68 -2.00
N LEU A 191 -9.33 13.30 -1.60
CA LEU A 191 -10.44 13.09 -2.53
C LEU A 191 -10.82 14.36 -3.30
N ASP A 192 -10.63 15.55 -2.72
CA ASP A 192 -10.93 16.81 -3.41
C ASP A 192 -9.97 17.10 -4.60
N ALA A 193 -8.79 16.46 -4.61
CA ALA A 193 -7.87 16.51 -5.73
C ALA A 193 -8.19 15.46 -6.83
N LYS A 194 -9.25 14.67 -6.67
CA LYS A 194 -9.77 13.70 -7.62
C LYS A 194 -8.71 12.69 -8.12
N PRO A 195 -8.17 11.81 -7.25
CA PRO A 195 -7.31 10.72 -7.69
C PRO A 195 -8.02 9.85 -8.72
N ASP A 196 -7.26 9.14 -9.57
CA ASP A 196 -7.87 8.29 -10.57
C ASP A 196 -8.44 7.02 -9.95
N PHE A 197 -7.76 6.47 -8.92
CA PHE A 197 -8.17 5.26 -8.21
C PHE A 197 -8.03 5.46 -6.71
N ILE A 198 -8.98 4.91 -5.95
CA ILE A 198 -8.94 4.85 -4.49
C ILE A 198 -9.24 3.44 -4.00
N LYS A 199 -8.64 3.09 -2.84
CA LYS A 199 -8.93 1.80 -2.21
C LYS A 199 -9.17 1.94 -0.70
N PRO A 200 -10.32 2.40 -0.22
CA PRO A 200 -10.73 2.25 1.17
C PRO A 200 -11.08 0.79 1.51
N ASN A 201 -11.08 0.46 2.81
CA ASN A 201 -11.79 -0.70 3.32
C ASN A 201 -13.20 -0.31 3.77
N ALA A 202 -14.02 -1.31 4.15
CA ALA A 202 -15.40 -1.07 4.57
C ALA A 202 -15.49 -0.12 5.79
N GLU A 203 -14.59 -0.24 6.76
CA GLU A 203 -14.55 0.61 7.95
C GLU A 203 -14.13 2.05 7.61
N GLU A 204 -13.18 2.21 6.69
CA GLU A 204 -12.72 3.54 6.25
C GLU A 204 -13.83 4.29 5.49
N CYS A 205 -14.82 3.60 4.93
CA CYS A 205 -15.99 4.22 4.29
C CYS A 205 -16.81 5.06 5.26
N GLU A 206 -16.84 4.74 6.58
CA GLU A 206 -17.57 5.54 7.56
C GLU A 206 -17.17 7.03 7.52
N MET A 207 -15.88 7.30 7.50
CA MET A 207 -15.36 8.68 7.42
C MET A 207 -15.60 9.33 6.05
N LEU A 208 -15.64 8.54 4.98
CA LEU A 208 -15.68 9.05 3.61
C LEU A 208 -17.11 9.29 3.10
N VAL A 209 -18.06 8.42 3.49
CA VAL A 209 -19.45 8.43 3.01
C VAL A 209 -20.48 8.46 4.12
N GLY A 210 -20.06 8.45 5.40
CA GLY A 210 -20.92 8.58 6.57
C GLY A 210 -21.54 7.28 7.10
N PHE A 211 -21.17 6.13 6.52
CA PHE A 211 -21.62 4.81 7.00
C PHE A 211 -20.62 3.71 6.64
N ILE A 212 -20.64 2.60 7.39
CA ILE A 212 -19.90 1.37 7.08
C ILE A 212 -20.82 0.48 6.23
N PRO A 213 -20.47 0.18 4.95
CA PRO A 213 -21.28 -0.72 4.14
C PRO A 213 -21.22 -2.16 4.69
N ARG A 214 -22.39 -2.79 4.82
CA ARG A 214 -22.55 -4.17 5.33
C ARG A 214 -23.35 -5.06 4.38
N THR A 215 -24.11 -4.47 3.47
CA THR A 215 -24.92 -5.16 2.49
C THR A 215 -24.48 -4.82 1.06
N PRO A 216 -24.73 -5.68 0.06
CA PRO A 216 -24.41 -5.38 -1.34
C PRO A 216 -24.90 -4.00 -1.80
N ASN A 217 -26.13 -3.63 -1.46
CA ASN A 217 -26.70 -2.34 -1.83
C ASN A 217 -25.96 -1.16 -1.18
N GLU A 218 -25.47 -1.33 0.06
CA GLU A 218 -24.67 -0.29 0.73
C GLU A 218 -23.29 -0.15 0.11
N PHE A 219 -22.63 -1.24 -0.30
CA PHE A 219 -21.37 -1.17 -1.04
C PHE A 219 -21.53 -0.45 -2.37
N VAL A 220 -22.58 -0.76 -3.14
CA VAL A 220 -22.90 -0.04 -4.38
C VAL A 220 -23.14 1.44 -4.08
N LYS A 221 -23.94 1.78 -3.08
CA LYS A 221 -24.19 3.17 -2.67
C LYS A 221 -22.91 3.90 -2.24
N ALA A 222 -22.04 3.24 -1.46
CA ALA A 222 -20.76 3.82 -1.06
C ALA A 222 -19.87 4.08 -2.28
N THR A 223 -19.82 3.14 -3.22
CA THR A 223 -19.11 3.27 -4.50
C THR A 223 -19.61 4.46 -5.30
N ASP A 224 -20.92 4.61 -5.46
CA ASP A 224 -21.51 5.72 -6.23
C ASP A 224 -21.14 7.09 -5.64
N ILE A 225 -21.20 7.23 -4.31
CA ILE A 225 -20.78 8.46 -3.62
C ILE A 225 -19.29 8.74 -3.85
N LEU A 226 -18.44 7.72 -3.72
CA LEU A 226 -16.99 7.88 -3.88
C LEU A 226 -16.59 8.14 -5.33
N ARG A 227 -17.35 7.67 -6.31
CA ARG A 227 -17.10 7.93 -7.74
C ARG A 227 -17.33 9.39 -8.15
N GLU A 228 -17.99 10.19 -7.35
CA GLU A 228 -18.02 11.65 -7.53
C GLU A 228 -16.64 12.29 -7.30
N LYS A 229 -15.78 11.62 -6.52
CA LYS A 229 -14.46 12.10 -6.07
C LYS A 229 -13.27 11.36 -6.69
N ALA A 230 -13.48 10.18 -7.24
CA ALA A 230 -12.44 9.37 -7.91
C ALA A 230 -13.02 8.70 -9.15
N ALA A 231 -12.21 8.45 -10.16
CA ALA A 231 -12.69 7.78 -11.39
C ALA A 231 -13.03 6.31 -11.14
N HIS A 232 -12.26 5.64 -10.28
CA HIS A 232 -12.46 4.24 -9.92
C HIS A 232 -12.32 4.01 -8.41
N VAL A 233 -13.12 3.08 -7.89
CA VAL A 233 -13.22 2.79 -6.46
C VAL A 233 -13.09 1.28 -6.22
N ILE A 234 -12.18 0.91 -5.32
CA ILE A 234 -12.06 -0.44 -4.79
C ILE A 234 -12.39 -0.38 -3.31
N ILE A 235 -13.40 -1.14 -2.84
CA ILE A 235 -13.71 -1.24 -1.42
C ILE A 235 -13.39 -2.67 -0.96
N SER A 236 -12.36 -2.85 -0.13
CA SER A 236 -12.03 -4.15 0.43
C SER A 236 -12.94 -4.51 1.61
N ASP A 237 -13.43 -5.76 1.64
CA ASP A 237 -14.37 -6.30 2.63
C ASP A 237 -13.76 -7.51 3.38
N GLY A 238 -12.51 -7.36 3.80
CA GLY A 238 -11.78 -8.36 4.56
C GLY A 238 -11.81 -9.75 3.90
N GLY A 239 -12.16 -10.77 4.69
CA GLY A 239 -12.23 -12.15 4.20
C GLY A 239 -13.39 -12.46 3.27
N SER A 240 -14.34 -11.54 3.06
CA SER A 240 -15.42 -11.70 2.09
C SER A 240 -14.93 -11.50 0.66
N GLY A 241 -13.99 -10.57 0.45
CA GLY A 241 -13.48 -10.20 -0.86
C GLY A 241 -13.35 -8.69 -1.06
N ALA A 242 -13.69 -8.20 -2.26
CA ALA A 242 -13.64 -6.76 -2.55
C ALA A 242 -14.66 -6.35 -3.63
N TRP A 243 -15.02 -5.08 -3.60
CA TRP A 243 -15.94 -4.42 -4.54
C TRP A 243 -15.14 -3.51 -5.46
N PHE A 244 -15.28 -3.71 -6.76
CA PHE A 244 -14.58 -2.94 -7.79
C PHE A 244 -15.63 -2.20 -8.64
N ASP A 245 -15.70 -0.87 -8.48
CA ASP A 245 -16.72 -0.02 -9.11
C ASP A 245 -18.16 -0.54 -8.90
N GLY A 246 -18.44 -1.15 -7.73
CA GLY A 246 -19.74 -1.71 -7.35
C GLY A 246 -19.95 -3.18 -7.74
N GLU A 247 -19.00 -3.82 -8.43
CA GLU A 247 -19.03 -5.26 -8.71
C GLU A 247 -18.25 -6.04 -7.64
N PHE A 248 -18.87 -7.07 -7.08
CA PHE A 248 -18.27 -7.90 -6.04
C PHE A 248 -17.44 -9.04 -6.61
N VAL A 249 -16.26 -9.24 -6.04
CA VAL A 249 -15.40 -10.40 -6.25
C VAL A 249 -15.16 -11.10 -4.93
N ALA A 250 -15.60 -12.34 -4.80
CA ALA A 250 -15.46 -13.12 -3.58
C ALA A 250 -14.00 -13.55 -3.35
N ALA A 251 -13.55 -13.55 -2.11
CA ALA A 251 -12.24 -14.07 -1.74
C ALA A 251 -12.22 -15.60 -1.82
N PRO A 252 -11.20 -16.21 -2.46
CA PRO A 252 -10.97 -17.64 -2.34
C PRO A 252 -10.64 -18.01 -0.89
N LYS A 253 -11.06 -19.21 -0.48
CA LYS A 253 -10.78 -19.72 0.88
C LYS A 253 -9.32 -20.13 0.98
N VAL A 254 -8.64 -19.63 2.01
CA VAL A 254 -7.25 -19.95 2.33
C VAL A 254 -7.07 -20.19 3.83
N ASP A 255 -6.02 -20.91 4.21
CA ASP A 255 -5.62 -21.02 5.61
C ASP A 255 -4.89 -19.74 6.04
N VAL A 256 -5.59 -18.90 6.78
CA VAL A 256 -5.09 -17.56 7.18
C VAL A 256 -4.03 -17.68 8.27
N VAL A 257 -2.83 -17.19 7.96
CA VAL A 257 -1.70 -17.07 8.90
C VAL A 257 -1.62 -15.63 9.43
N ASP A 258 -1.64 -14.64 8.54
CA ASP A 258 -1.59 -13.21 8.88
C ASP A 258 -2.26 -12.38 7.77
N THR A 259 -3.05 -11.39 8.14
CA THR A 259 -3.73 -10.50 7.19
C THR A 259 -2.92 -9.24 6.84
N THR A 260 -1.70 -9.12 7.38
CA THR A 260 -0.80 -7.98 7.08
C THR A 260 -0.48 -7.95 5.60
N ALA A 261 -0.52 -6.76 5.01
CA ALA A 261 -0.27 -6.50 3.59
C ALA A 261 -1.26 -7.12 2.58
N ALA A 262 -2.35 -7.79 3.01
CA ALA A 262 -3.34 -8.35 2.09
C ALA A 262 -3.94 -7.28 1.15
N GLY A 263 -4.35 -6.14 1.71
CA GLY A 263 -4.87 -5.01 0.93
C GLY A 263 -3.82 -4.34 0.04
N ASP A 264 -2.55 -4.34 0.46
CA ASP A 264 -1.43 -3.78 -0.30
C ASP A 264 -1.12 -4.70 -1.51
N THR A 265 -1.12 -6.02 -1.29
CA THR A 265 -0.90 -7.02 -2.34
C THR A 265 -2.05 -7.05 -3.35
N LEU A 266 -3.30 -6.95 -2.87
CA LEU A 266 -4.48 -6.79 -3.73
C LEU A 266 -4.33 -5.56 -4.64
N LEU A 267 -4.00 -4.41 -4.07
CA LEU A 267 -3.82 -3.17 -4.83
C LEU A 267 -2.69 -3.29 -5.85
N ALA A 268 -1.56 -3.86 -5.44
CA ALA A 268 -0.40 -4.02 -6.30
C ALA A 268 -0.69 -4.94 -7.49
N GLU A 269 -1.36 -6.09 -7.25
CA GLU A 269 -1.74 -7.00 -8.32
C GLU A 269 -2.73 -6.35 -9.28
N TRP A 270 -3.74 -5.64 -8.75
CA TRP A 270 -4.68 -4.92 -9.58
C TRP A 270 -3.97 -3.88 -10.47
N CYS A 271 -3.05 -3.09 -9.90
CA CYS A 271 -2.24 -2.14 -10.66
C CYS A 271 -1.38 -2.83 -11.73
N TRP A 272 -0.80 -3.99 -11.41
CA TRP A 272 -0.02 -4.78 -12.37
C TRP A 272 -0.87 -5.26 -13.54
N GLN A 273 -2.05 -5.80 -13.27
CA GLN A 273 -2.97 -6.28 -14.30
C GLN A 273 -3.47 -5.13 -15.19
N MET A 274 -3.77 -3.97 -14.61
CA MET A 274 -4.30 -2.82 -15.35
C MET A 274 -3.24 -2.04 -16.12
N PHE A 275 -1.99 -1.98 -15.62
CA PHE A 275 -0.99 -1.08 -16.16
C PHE A 275 0.37 -1.74 -16.43
N GLY A 276 0.64 -2.94 -15.96
CA GLY A 276 1.97 -3.57 -16.01
C GLY A 276 2.28 -4.25 -17.36
N LYS A 277 1.26 -4.65 -18.10
CA LYS A 277 1.42 -5.39 -19.36
C LYS A 277 1.57 -4.43 -20.54
N GLU A 278 2.67 -4.53 -21.29
CA GLU A 278 3.02 -3.58 -22.36
C GLU A 278 2.12 -3.67 -23.62
N ASP A 279 1.30 -4.70 -23.76
CA ASP A 279 0.67 -5.07 -25.05
C ASP A 279 -0.88 -5.03 -25.03
N LEU A 280 -1.47 -4.14 -24.22
CA LEU A 280 -2.92 -4.07 -24.10
C LEU A 280 -3.52 -3.08 -25.11
N SER A 281 -4.00 -3.59 -26.23
CA SER A 281 -4.86 -2.85 -27.16
C SER A 281 -6.21 -2.49 -26.50
N ARG A 282 -6.81 -1.39 -26.93
CA ARG A 282 -8.09 -0.83 -26.42
C ARG A 282 -9.30 -1.80 -26.44
N ALA A 283 -9.15 -3.03 -26.95
CA ALA A 283 -10.19 -4.06 -27.03
C ALA A 283 -10.45 -4.79 -25.69
N GLU A 284 -9.65 -4.52 -24.67
CA GLU A 284 -9.55 -5.38 -23.47
C GLU A 284 -10.24 -4.80 -22.24
N ARG A 285 -11.46 -4.25 -22.38
CA ARG A 285 -12.34 -3.98 -21.22
C ARG A 285 -12.75 -5.27 -20.46
N PHE A 286 -12.48 -6.43 -21.02
CA PHE A 286 -12.48 -7.72 -20.30
C PHE A 286 -11.48 -7.76 -19.15
N LEU A 287 -10.46 -6.92 -19.18
CA LEU A 287 -9.39 -6.89 -18.22
C LEU A 287 -9.80 -6.37 -16.83
N PHE A 288 -10.78 -5.49 -16.71
CA PHE A 288 -11.15 -4.95 -15.40
C PHE A 288 -11.65 -6.05 -14.47
N ARG A 289 -12.54 -6.92 -14.96
CA ARG A 289 -13.06 -8.05 -14.19
C ARG A 289 -11.98 -9.08 -13.88
N ASP A 290 -11.15 -9.43 -14.85
CA ASP A 290 -10.04 -10.36 -14.63
C ASP A 290 -8.99 -9.74 -13.70
N ALA A 291 -8.65 -8.45 -13.85
CA ALA A 291 -7.77 -7.74 -12.94
C ALA A 291 -8.28 -7.76 -11.49
N SER A 292 -9.59 -7.62 -11.30
CA SER A 292 -10.23 -7.67 -9.98
C SER A 292 -10.14 -9.07 -9.36
N ARG A 293 -10.33 -10.14 -10.14
CA ARG A 293 -10.18 -11.54 -9.69
C ARG A 293 -8.71 -11.84 -9.31
N TRP A 294 -7.76 -11.42 -10.16
CA TRP A 294 -6.33 -11.53 -9.85
C TRP A 294 -5.95 -10.80 -8.56
N ALA A 295 -6.47 -9.59 -8.38
CA ALA A 295 -6.23 -8.78 -7.20
C ALA A 295 -6.71 -9.46 -5.92
N VAL A 296 -7.94 -10.01 -5.94
CA VAL A 296 -8.51 -10.71 -4.77
C VAL A 296 -7.75 -12.01 -4.50
N ALA A 297 -7.37 -12.77 -5.54
CA ALA A 297 -6.54 -13.97 -5.39
C ALA A 297 -5.18 -13.64 -4.75
N ALA A 298 -4.52 -12.56 -5.18
CA ALA A 298 -3.24 -12.12 -4.62
C ALA A 298 -3.38 -11.65 -3.16
N GLY A 299 -4.42 -10.89 -2.83
CA GLY A 299 -4.74 -10.49 -1.47
C GLY A 299 -4.97 -11.69 -0.55
N SER A 300 -5.71 -12.70 -1.03
CA SER A 300 -5.96 -13.94 -0.28
C SER A 300 -4.69 -14.78 -0.11
N ALA A 301 -3.88 -14.92 -1.18
CA ALA A 301 -2.59 -15.61 -1.10
C ALA A 301 -1.65 -14.94 -0.09
N SER A 302 -1.66 -13.60 0.01
CA SER A 302 -0.87 -12.86 1.00
C SER A 302 -1.24 -13.24 2.44
N CYS A 303 -2.50 -13.57 2.69
CA CYS A 303 -2.95 -14.00 4.03
C CYS A 303 -2.35 -15.34 4.49
N THR A 304 -1.77 -16.15 3.60
CA THR A 304 -1.08 -17.41 3.98
C THR A 304 0.37 -17.19 4.43
N MET A 305 0.87 -15.95 4.33
CA MET A 305 2.26 -15.61 4.65
C MET A 305 2.35 -14.86 5.98
N PRO A 306 3.39 -15.09 6.80
CA PRO A 306 3.57 -14.36 8.05
C PRO A 306 4.18 -12.98 7.82
N GLY A 307 3.84 -12.00 8.67
CA GLY A 307 4.54 -10.71 8.79
C GLY A 307 4.53 -9.85 7.53
N GLY A 308 3.51 -9.98 6.67
CA GLY A 308 3.44 -9.22 5.42
C GLY A 308 4.48 -9.63 4.37
N ALA A 309 5.03 -10.85 4.46
CA ALA A 309 5.84 -11.42 3.40
C ALA A 309 5.02 -11.58 2.11
N PRO A 310 5.61 -11.30 0.93
CA PRO A 310 4.88 -11.46 -0.31
C PRO A 310 4.54 -12.94 -0.58
N PRO A 311 3.35 -13.23 -1.16
CA PRO A 311 2.96 -14.59 -1.48
C PRO A 311 3.79 -15.17 -2.65
N LEU A 312 3.70 -16.50 -2.84
CA LEU A 312 4.24 -17.15 -4.02
C LEU A 312 3.35 -16.84 -5.23
N VAL A 313 3.95 -16.47 -6.35
CA VAL A 313 3.22 -16.20 -7.61
C VAL A 313 2.40 -17.41 -8.03
N SER A 314 2.97 -18.63 -7.92
CA SER A 314 2.26 -19.88 -8.25
C SER A 314 0.98 -20.12 -7.43
N LEU A 315 0.95 -19.67 -6.16
CA LEU A 315 -0.27 -19.75 -5.34
C LEU A 315 -1.32 -18.75 -5.83
N VAL A 316 -0.92 -17.54 -6.21
CA VAL A 316 -1.84 -16.55 -6.80
C VAL A 316 -2.44 -17.07 -8.11
N ASP A 317 -1.60 -17.64 -8.99
CA ASP A 317 -2.04 -18.23 -10.27
C ASP A 317 -3.04 -19.38 -10.04
N HIS A 318 -2.78 -20.23 -9.03
CA HIS A 318 -3.69 -21.32 -8.64
C HIS A 318 -5.03 -20.79 -8.14
N LEU A 319 -5.02 -19.87 -7.17
CA LEU A 319 -6.27 -19.30 -6.61
C LEU A 319 -7.10 -18.54 -7.65
N PHE A 320 -6.45 -17.90 -8.63
CA PHE A 320 -7.14 -17.25 -9.74
C PHE A 320 -7.83 -18.29 -10.65
N SER A 321 -7.19 -19.45 -10.90
CA SER A 321 -7.72 -20.48 -11.79
C SER A 321 -8.90 -21.26 -11.20
N GLU A 322 -9.01 -21.32 -9.87
CA GLU A 322 -10.09 -22.02 -9.17
C GLU A 322 -11.35 -21.15 -8.94
N GLY A 323 -11.27 -19.85 -8.99
CA GLY A 323 -12.35 -18.88 -8.77
C GLY A 323 -12.85 -18.27 -10.08
#